data_bcb71f5a309262d0fc116fb4727fb671
#
_entry.id   bcb71f5a309262d0fc116fb4727fb671
#
_cell.length_a   1.000
_cell.length_b   1.000
_cell.length_c   1.000
_cell.angle_alpha   90.00
_cell.angle_beta   90.00
_cell.angle_gamma   90.00
#
_symmetry.space_group_name_H-M   'P 1'
#
loop_
_entity.id
_entity.type
_entity.pdbx_description
1 polymer ?
#
loop_
_entity_poly.entity_id
_entity_poly.type
_entity_poly.pdbx_seq_one_letter_code
_entity_poly.pdbx_strand_id
1 'polypeptide(L)' 'MTRQEKINLVLDARPRLVHIIKCANDDQLDRLVEEVQKELERELDEAAFV' A
#
# COMPACT_ATOMS: atom_id res chain seq x y z
N MET A 1 -11.13 -2.70 -6.44
CA MET A 1 -10.99 -2.50 -4.98
C MET A 1 -11.85 -1.36 -4.50
N THR A 2 -12.51 -1.55 -3.37
CA THR A 2 -13.21 -0.46 -2.70
C THR A 2 -12.21 0.42 -1.96
N ARG A 3 -12.65 1.61 -1.55
CA ARG A 3 -11.80 2.51 -0.76
C ARG A 3 -11.35 1.87 0.55
N GLN A 4 -12.26 1.16 1.21
CA GLN A 4 -11.95 0.50 2.46
C GLN A 4 -10.89 -0.60 2.28
N GLU A 5 -10.97 -1.34 1.20
CA GLU A 5 -9.97 -2.36 0.89
C GLU A 5 -8.59 -1.76 0.65
N LYS A 6 -8.54 -0.62 -0.06
CA LYS A 6 -7.28 0.10 -0.29
C LYS A 6 -6.67 0.58 1.03
N ILE A 7 -7.50 1.16 1.89
CA ILE A 7 -7.07 1.62 3.20
C ILE A 7 -6.53 0.45 4.03
N ASN A 8 -7.24 -0.66 4.05
CA ASN A 8 -6.81 -1.85 4.79
C ASN A 8 -5.49 -2.39 4.27
N LEU A 9 -5.34 -2.44 2.95
CA LEU A 9 -4.10 -2.90 2.33
C LEU A 9 -2.90 -2.05 2.74
N VAL A 10 -3.04 -0.74 2.67
CA VAL A 10 -1.96 0.19 3.02
C VAL A 10 -1.65 0.12 4.52
N LEU A 11 -2.67 0.06 5.37
CA LEU A 11 -2.48 -0.05 6.82
C LEU A 11 -1.83 -1.36 7.23
N ASP A 12 -2.16 -2.44 6.55
CA ASP A 12 -1.58 -3.75 6.81
C ASP A 12 -0.08 -3.74 6.52
N ALA A 13 0.31 -3.11 5.41
CA ALA A 13 1.70 -3.01 5.01
C ALA A 13 2.46 -1.92 5.80
N ARG A 14 1.80 -0.80 6.07
CA ARG A 14 2.41 0.37 6.72
C ARG A 14 1.45 0.99 7.73
N PRO A 15 1.37 0.45 8.95
CA PRO A 15 0.45 0.98 9.96
C PRO A 15 0.76 2.41 10.40
N ARG A 16 1.97 2.90 10.15
CA ARG A 16 2.35 4.28 10.48
C ARG A 16 1.61 5.32 9.64
N LEU A 17 1.09 4.92 8.48
CA LEU A 17 0.42 5.83 7.56
C LEU A 17 -1.04 6.08 7.91
N VAL A 18 -1.52 5.58 9.02
CA VAL A 18 -2.93 5.72 9.43
C VAL A 18 -3.39 7.18 9.42
N HIS A 19 -2.57 8.10 9.90
CA HIS A 19 -2.91 9.53 9.92
C HIS A 19 -2.92 10.15 8.53
N ILE A 20 -2.00 9.74 7.69
CA ILE A 20 -1.91 10.21 6.31
C ILE A 20 -3.10 9.71 5.51
N ILE A 21 -3.48 8.45 5.69
CA ILE A 21 -4.60 7.83 4.99
C ILE A 21 -5.91 8.51 5.33
N LYS A 22 -6.12 8.90 6.58
CA LYS A 22 -7.34 9.60 7.00
C LYS A 22 -7.53 10.93 6.28
N CYS A 23 -6.44 11.61 5.94
CA CYS A 23 -6.46 12.89 5.25
C CYS A 23 -6.22 12.77 3.74
N ALA A 24 -5.88 11.59 3.24
CA ALA A 24 -5.59 11.37 1.83
C ALA A 24 -6.87 11.35 0.99
N ASN A 25 -6.82 11.97 -0.17
CA ASN A 25 -7.87 11.83 -1.16
C ASN A 25 -7.69 10.52 -1.96
N ASP A 26 -8.62 10.24 -2.88
CA ASP A 26 -8.59 8.99 -3.63
C ASP A 26 -7.32 8.84 -4.48
N ASP A 27 -6.85 9.94 -5.09
CA ASP A 27 -5.64 9.90 -5.90
C ASP A 27 -4.39 9.57 -5.06
N GLN A 28 -4.28 10.17 -3.89
CA GLN A 28 -3.17 9.89 -2.98
C GLN A 28 -3.24 8.46 -2.46
N LEU A 29 -4.44 7.97 -2.16
CA LEU A 29 -4.64 6.61 -1.72
C LEU A 29 -4.23 5.60 -2.79
N ASP A 30 -4.60 5.85 -4.05
CA ASP A 30 -4.19 5.00 -5.16
C ASP A 30 -2.67 4.93 -5.31
N ARG A 31 -1.99 6.05 -5.16
CA ARG A 31 -0.52 6.09 -5.20
C ARG A 31 0.10 5.28 -4.09
N LEU A 32 -0.45 5.38 -2.89
CA LEU A 32 0.05 4.59 -1.75
C LEU A 32 -0.14 3.10 -1.99
N VAL A 33 -1.28 2.71 -2.54
CA VAL A 33 -1.54 1.32 -2.90
C VAL A 33 -0.53 0.81 -3.92
N GLU A 34 -0.24 1.60 -4.95
CA GLU A 34 0.75 1.23 -5.96
C GLU A 34 2.15 1.05 -5.35
N GLU A 35 2.55 1.96 -4.47
CA GLU A 35 3.86 1.84 -3.80
C GLU A 35 3.95 0.58 -2.96
N VAL A 36 2.91 0.28 -2.21
CA VAL A 36 2.86 -0.93 -1.39
C VAL A 36 2.94 -2.18 -2.26
N GLN A 37 2.17 -2.21 -3.36
CA GLN A 37 2.20 -3.35 -4.27
C GLN A 37 3.56 -3.52 -4.93
N LYS A 38 4.20 -2.44 -5.33
CA LYS A 38 5.55 -2.50 -5.92
C LYS A 38 6.57 -3.04 -4.93
N GLU A 39 6.51 -2.63 -3.68
CA GLU A 39 7.41 -3.15 -2.65
C GLU A 39 7.20 -4.64 -2.41
N LEU A 40 5.95 -5.09 -2.37
CA LEU A 40 5.65 -6.51 -2.23
C LEU A 40 6.16 -7.32 -3.40
N GLU A 41 5.98 -6.85 -4.63
CA GLU A 41 6.51 -7.50 -5.81
C GLU A 41 8.03 -7.55 -5.79
N ARG A 42 8.67 -6.48 -5.33
CA ARG A 42 10.12 -6.41 -5.23
C ARG A 42 10.66 -7.43 -4.24
N GLU A 43 10.02 -7.58 -3.10
CA GLU A 43 10.40 -8.59 -2.12
C GLU A 43 10.25 -10.00 -2.67
N LEU A 44 9.16 -10.25 -3.38
CA LEU A 44 8.93 -11.54 -4.03
C LEU A 44 9.98 -11.83 -5.11
N ASP A 45 10.35 -10.84 -5.89
CA ASP A 45 11.38 -10.99 -6.91
C ASP A 45 12.74 -11.30 -6.31
N GLU A 46 13.12 -10.63 -5.23
CA GLU A 46 14.36 -10.92 -4.52
C GLU A 46 14.35 -12.33 -3.94
N ALA A 47 13.24 -12.76 -3.38
CA ALA A 47 13.09 -14.10 -2.86
C ALA A 47 13.13 -15.17 -3.97
N ALA A 48 12.62 -14.85 -5.13
CA ALA A 48 12.66 -15.76 -6.28
C ALA A 48 14.04 -15.86 -6.91
N PHE A 49 14.90 -14.89 -6.68
CA PHE A 49 16.26 -14.83 -7.25
C PHE A 49 17.27 -15.64 -6.45
N VAL A 50 16.93 -16.02 -5.27
CA VAL A 50 17.76 -16.85 -4.43
C VAL A 50 17.49 -18.32 -4.67
#